data_73cb4e2ddc725f054206547fcf0f3f88
#
_entry.id   73cb4e2ddc725f054206547fcf0f3f88
#
_cell.length_a   1.000
_cell.length_b   1.000
_cell.length_c   1.000
_cell.angle_alpha   90.00
_cell.angle_beta   90.00
_cell.angle_gamma   90.00
#
_symmetry.space_group_name_H-M   'P 1'
#
loop_
_entity.id
_entity.type
_entity.pdbx_description
1 polymer ?
#
loop_
_entity_poly.entity_id
_entity_poly.type
_entity_poly.pdbx_seq_one_letter_code
_entity_poly.pdbx_strand_id
1 'polypeptide(L)'
;KTEQVVYNIQVEECHEYFANGILTHNCDEICAWTRMQETWDMLQFTLRLGKNPRILVTTTPKPVKLLRSIIKPENIASGRVYKTSGSSYENSDNIDLEALSQYEGTRLGRQELYAEILDEAAGALWNRKMIDDAQFDLPEDCIVKDEDGITVNFDASRKEFAKKLIKVVVSVDPAITSNEESDLTGIMVAGIDINGNAYILEDSTDRYMPEQWAPKAIRLYNDYEADLIVAERNQGGDMVRSTLRTVDDTVPIKMVHASRGKYARAEPVSSLYERGKVKHLKYLEDLEEQMVTWEPLGSIGSPDRLDAMVWAITNLLLKGYAQAPIKISYGKTINF
;
A
#
# COMPACT_ATOMS: atom_id res chain seq x y z
N LYS A 1 -40.44 -2.61 21.80
CA LYS A 1 -39.55 -2.16 20.73
C LYS A 1 -40.10 -0.84 20.24
N THR A 2 -39.36 0.26 20.46
CA THR A 2 -39.74 1.58 19.95
C THR A 2 -39.16 1.65 18.56
N GLU A 3 -39.98 1.75 17.53
CA GLU A 3 -39.60 2.05 16.18
C GLU A 3 -38.88 3.43 16.17
N GLN A 4 -37.61 3.46 15.89
CA GLN A 4 -36.89 4.70 15.62
C GLN A 4 -36.93 4.93 14.12
N VAL A 5 -37.67 5.94 13.69
CA VAL A 5 -37.66 6.40 12.32
C VAL A 5 -36.32 7.16 12.11
N VAL A 6 -35.50 6.66 11.22
CA VAL A 6 -34.24 7.31 10.83
C VAL A 6 -34.53 8.23 9.64
N TYR A 7 -34.35 9.52 9.83
CA TYR A 7 -34.46 10.50 8.73
C TYR A 7 -33.06 10.83 8.22
N ASN A 8 -32.88 10.77 6.92
CA ASN A 8 -31.72 11.38 6.29
C ASN A 8 -31.99 12.89 6.17
N ILE A 9 -31.23 13.72 6.88
CA ILE A 9 -31.36 15.17 6.86
C ILE A 9 -30.28 15.69 5.94
N GLN A 10 -30.66 16.18 4.77
CA GLN A 10 -29.79 16.96 3.90
C GLN A 10 -29.95 18.43 4.24
N VAL A 11 -28.88 19.07 4.74
CA VAL A 11 -28.85 20.50 5.02
C VAL A 11 -28.14 21.19 3.86
N GLU A 12 -28.83 22.06 3.13
CA GLU A 12 -28.23 22.89 2.07
C GLU A 12 -27.14 23.79 2.66
N GLU A 13 -25.97 23.84 2.02
CA GLU A 13 -24.79 24.65 2.35
C GLU A 13 -24.01 24.27 3.63
N CYS A 14 -24.55 23.44 4.51
CA CYS A 14 -23.86 23.07 5.75
C CYS A 14 -24.18 21.61 6.10
N HIS A 15 -23.20 20.73 6.08
CA HIS A 15 -23.38 19.32 6.45
C HIS A 15 -23.45 19.13 7.98
N GLU A 16 -23.77 20.19 8.72
CA GLU A 16 -23.86 20.20 10.18
C GLU A 16 -25.30 20.39 10.63
N TYR A 17 -25.72 19.65 11.63
CA TYR A 17 -27.01 19.85 12.29
C TYR A 17 -26.92 19.53 13.79
N PHE A 18 -27.88 20.08 14.56
CA PHE A 18 -28.01 19.76 15.96
C PHE A 18 -29.04 18.63 16.17
N ALA A 19 -28.56 17.50 16.64
CA ALA A 19 -29.41 16.42 17.11
C ALA A 19 -29.39 16.36 18.64
N ASN A 20 -30.51 16.59 19.28
CA ASN A 20 -30.61 16.63 20.75
C ASN A 20 -29.58 17.55 21.44
N GLY A 21 -29.28 18.70 20.83
CA GLY A 21 -28.31 19.66 21.37
C GLY A 21 -26.84 19.32 21.14
N ILE A 22 -26.56 18.29 20.33
CA ILE A 22 -25.22 17.89 19.94
C ILE A 22 -25.01 18.30 18.48
N LEU A 23 -23.93 19.07 18.20
CA LEU A 23 -23.53 19.37 16.84
C LEU A 23 -23.00 18.09 16.19
N THR A 24 -23.60 17.71 15.06
CA THR A 24 -23.31 16.47 14.37
C THR A 24 -22.96 16.77 12.92
N HIS A 25 -21.84 16.25 12.44
CA HIS A 25 -21.53 16.18 11.02
C HIS A 25 -22.08 14.88 10.43
N ASN A 26 -22.79 15.00 9.32
CA ASN A 26 -23.24 13.84 8.56
C ASN A 26 -22.29 13.66 7.36
N CYS A 27 -21.53 12.59 7.38
CA CYS A 27 -20.62 12.22 6.31
C CYS A 27 -21.18 11.00 5.60
N ASP A 28 -21.68 11.22 4.40
CA ASP A 28 -22.29 10.18 3.59
C ASP A 28 -21.29 9.60 2.59
N GLU A 29 -21.35 8.28 2.40
CA GLU A 29 -20.54 7.51 1.45
C GLU A 29 -19.03 7.82 1.52
N ILE A 30 -18.46 7.79 2.73
CA ILE A 30 -17.04 8.09 2.97
C ILE A 30 -16.11 7.25 2.06
N CYS A 31 -16.48 6.00 1.75
CA CYS A 31 -15.72 5.13 0.86
C CYS A 31 -15.80 5.52 -0.63
N ALA A 32 -16.58 6.52 -0.99
CA ALA A 32 -16.67 7.08 -2.35
C ALA A 32 -15.93 8.40 -2.52
N TRP A 33 -15.35 8.98 -1.47
CA TRP A 33 -14.65 10.26 -1.54
C TRP A 33 -13.36 10.15 -2.35
N THR A 34 -13.10 11.11 -3.22
CA THR A 34 -11.90 11.13 -4.08
C THR A 34 -10.61 11.44 -3.31
N ARG A 35 -10.69 12.33 -2.30
CA ARG A 35 -9.57 12.70 -1.41
C ARG A 35 -9.89 12.30 0.03
N MET A 36 -10.10 11.02 0.22
CA MET A 36 -10.68 10.44 1.40
C MET A 36 -9.95 10.83 2.70
N GLN A 37 -8.64 10.67 2.75
CA GLN A 37 -7.84 10.96 3.95
C GLN A 37 -7.78 12.46 4.23
N GLU A 38 -7.50 13.27 3.21
CA GLU A 38 -7.43 14.74 3.36
C GLU A 38 -8.76 15.33 3.84
N THR A 39 -9.87 14.86 3.23
CA THR A 39 -11.22 15.29 3.63
C THR A 39 -11.52 14.87 5.07
N TRP A 40 -11.15 13.66 5.45
CA TRP A 40 -11.32 13.16 6.81
C TRP A 40 -10.50 13.98 7.82
N ASP A 41 -9.25 14.27 7.52
CA ASP A 41 -8.38 15.06 8.39
C ASP A 41 -8.91 16.47 8.57
N MET A 42 -9.34 17.12 7.48
CA MET A 42 -9.99 18.45 7.57
C MET A 42 -11.26 18.42 8.40
N LEU A 43 -12.08 17.37 8.25
CA LEU A 43 -13.28 17.18 9.05
C LEU A 43 -12.96 17.06 10.55
N GLN A 44 -11.90 16.33 10.92
CA GLN A 44 -11.46 16.25 12.32
C GLN A 44 -11.12 17.63 12.91
N PHE A 45 -10.53 18.53 12.11
CA PHE A 45 -10.25 19.90 12.54
C PHE A 45 -11.49 20.76 12.74
N THR A 46 -12.63 20.41 12.12
CA THR A 46 -13.90 21.15 12.32
C THR A 46 -14.61 20.76 13.61
N LEU A 47 -14.33 19.58 14.17
CA LEU A 47 -14.92 19.08 15.43
C LEU A 47 -14.39 19.83 16.68
N ARG A 48 -14.56 21.14 16.72
CA ARG A 48 -14.04 21.98 17.82
C ARG A 48 -15.12 22.57 18.71
N LEU A 49 -16.37 22.49 18.29
CA LEU A 49 -17.49 23.12 18.97
C LEU A 49 -18.30 22.09 19.76
N GLY A 50 -18.82 22.51 20.91
CA GLY A 50 -19.65 21.68 21.77
C GLY A 50 -18.85 20.86 22.80
N LYS A 51 -19.60 20.24 23.74
CA LYS A 51 -19.00 19.46 24.85
C LYS A 51 -18.61 18.05 24.45
N ASN A 52 -19.27 17.47 23.45
CA ASN A 52 -19.01 16.13 22.94
C ASN A 52 -19.27 16.10 21.42
N PRO A 53 -18.40 16.68 20.60
CA PRO A 53 -18.58 16.66 19.15
C PRO A 53 -18.54 15.21 18.63
N ARG A 54 -19.39 14.90 17.67
CA ARG A 54 -19.51 13.55 17.07
C ARG A 54 -19.57 13.65 15.57
N ILE A 55 -19.07 12.64 14.90
CA ILE A 55 -19.25 12.42 13.45
C ILE A 55 -20.17 11.22 13.28
N LEU A 56 -21.19 11.37 12.45
CA LEU A 56 -21.97 10.26 11.93
C LEU A 56 -21.47 9.96 10.52
N VAL A 57 -21.07 8.74 10.28
CA VAL A 57 -20.58 8.27 8.98
C VAL A 57 -21.49 7.17 8.49
N THR A 58 -22.00 7.31 7.26
CA THR A 58 -22.69 6.26 6.53
C THR A 58 -21.85 5.89 5.30
N THR A 59 -21.80 4.61 4.99
CA THR A 59 -21.09 4.14 3.79
C THR A 59 -21.43 2.71 3.47
N THR A 60 -21.49 2.39 2.19
CA THR A 60 -21.30 1.02 1.71
C THR A 60 -19.82 0.69 1.96
N PRO A 61 -19.50 -0.36 2.72
CA PRO A 61 -18.13 -0.61 3.13
C PRO A 61 -17.27 -1.09 1.95
N LYS A 62 -16.17 -0.37 1.72
CA LYS A 62 -15.10 -0.80 0.80
C LYS A 62 -13.83 -1.08 1.59
N PRO A 63 -12.94 -1.94 1.10
CA PRO A 63 -11.70 -2.30 1.80
C PRO A 63 -10.66 -1.18 1.73
N VAL A 64 -11.03 0.03 2.13
CA VAL A 64 -10.16 1.22 2.10
C VAL A 64 -9.50 1.46 3.45
N LYS A 65 -8.25 1.96 3.41
CA LYS A 65 -7.41 2.21 4.59
C LYS A 65 -8.12 3.10 5.63
N LEU A 66 -8.78 4.17 5.18
CA LEU A 66 -9.48 5.08 6.07
C LEU A 66 -10.57 4.37 6.88
N LEU A 67 -11.46 3.61 6.22
CA LEU A 67 -12.53 2.89 6.92
C LEU A 67 -11.94 1.93 7.96
N ARG A 68 -10.92 1.16 7.59
CA ARG A 68 -10.25 0.24 8.52
C ARG A 68 -9.62 0.97 9.69
N SER A 69 -9.01 2.13 9.47
CA SER A 69 -8.42 2.94 10.55
C SER A 69 -9.45 3.43 11.54
N ILE A 70 -10.64 3.78 11.06
CA ILE A 70 -11.76 4.24 11.91
C ILE A 70 -12.29 3.08 12.76
N ILE A 71 -12.55 1.92 12.14
CA ILE A 71 -13.18 0.77 12.80
C ILE A 71 -12.18 -0.20 13.45
N LYS A 72 -10.95 0.22 13.70
CA LYS A 72 -9.97 -0.61 14.43
C LYS A 72 -10.58 -1.16 15.73
N PRO A 73 -10.27 -2.43 16.09
CA PRO A 73 -10.80 -3.03 17.33
C PRO A 73 -10.55 -2.19 18.57
N GLU A 74 -9.41 -1.49 18.66
CA GLU A 74 -9.07 -0.61 19.78
C GLU A 74 -10.00 0.61 19.87
N ASN A 75 -10.41 1.17 18.73
CA ASN A 75 -11.32 2.31 18.69
C ASN A 75 -12.73 1.90 19.14
N ILE A 76 -13.16 0.72 18.76
CA ILE A 76 -14.46 0.16 19.17
C ILE A 76 -14.41 -0.20 20.66
N ALA A 77 -13.39 -0.91 21.12
CA ALA A 77 -13.23 -1.32 22.51
C ALA A 77 -13.12 -0.14 23.48
N SER A 78 -12.49 0.96 23.05
CA SER A 78 -12.38 2.19 23.85
C SER A 78 -13.66 3.04 23.85
N GLY A 79 -14.69 2.68 23.09
CA GLY A 79 -15.92 3.46 22.94
C GLY A 79 -15.76 4.77 22.15
N ARG A 80 -14.64 4.94 21.43
CA ARG A 80 -14.43 6.09 20.52
C ARG A 80 -15.28 5.96 19.26
N VAL A 81 -15.52 4.73 18.82
CA VAL A 81 -16.29 4.41 17.63
C VAL A 81 -17.40 3.44 17.98
N TYR A 82 -18.61 3.76 17.56
CA TYR A 82 -19.75 2.84 17.56
C TYR A 82 -20.01 2.44 16.12
N LYS A 83 -19.93 1.14 15.82
CA LYS A 83 -20.23 0.58 14.52
C LYS A 83 -21.57 -0.12 14.57
N THR A 84 -22.45 0.23 13.63
CA THR A 84 -23.67 -0.52 13.32
C THR A 84 -23.57 -1.00 11.88
N SER A 85 -24.24 -2.09 11.56
CA SER A 85 -24.32 -2.63 10.21
C SER A 85 -25.71 -3.20 10.03
N GLY A 86 -26.30 -3.00 8.86
CA GLY A 86 -27.60 -3.54 8.49
C GLY A 86 -27.58 -4.01 7.04
N SER A 87 -28.28 -5.09 6.74
CA SER A 87 -28.45 -5.54 5.36
C SER A 87 -29.59 -4.79 4.67
N SER A 88 -29.55 -4.73 3.34
CA SER A 88 -30.65 -4.18 2.54
C SER A 88 -31.98 -4.92 2.81
N TYR A 89 -31.91 -6.18 3.21
CA TYR A 89 -33.07 -6.98 3.55
C TYR A 89 -33.81 -6.52 4.83
N GLU A 90 -33.10 -5.82 5.73
CA GLU A 90 -33.72 -5.23 6.92
C GLU A 90 -34.58 -4.01 6.59
N ASN A 91 -34.43 -3.46 5.37
CA ASN A 91 -35.21 -2.33 4.85
C ASN A 91 -36.10 -2.74 3.67
N SER A 92 -36.53 -3.99 3.61
CA SER A 92 -37.33 -4.59 2.52
C SER A 92 -38.61 -3.82 2.19
N ASP A 93 -39.19 -3.16 3.18
CA ASP A 93 -40.43 -2.40 3.00
C ASP A 93 -40.25 -1.12 2.18
N ASN A 94 -39.01 -0.63 2.03
CA ASN A 94 -38.73 0.64 1.39
C ASN A 94 -37.88 0.52 0.12
N ILE A 95 -37.37 -0.67 -0.20
CA ILE A 95 -36.49 -0.89 -1.35
C ILE A 95 -36.96 -2.07 -2.18
N ASP A 96 -36.75 -1.97 -3.50
CA ASP A 96 -37.03 -3.06 -4.44
C ASP A 96 -35.90 -4.09 -4.40
N LEU A 97 -36.10 -5.15 -3.62
CA LEU A 97 -35.17 -6.27 -3.51
C LEU A 97 -35.12 -7.16 -4.75
N GLU A 98 -36.18 -7.18 -5.56
CA GLU A 98 -36.23 -8.01 -6.78
C GLU A 98 -35.16 -7.54 -7.78
N ALA A 99 -35.01 -6.22 -7.94
CA ALA A 99 -33.99 -5.64 -8.79
C ALA A 99 -32.56 -5.94 -8.30
N LEU A 100 -32.38 -6.18 -7.00
CA LEU A 100 -31.10 -6.45 -6.38
C LEU A 100 -30.78 -7.96 -6.31
N SER A 101 -31.76 -8.83 -6.47
CA SER A 101 -31.61 -10.29 -6.33
C SER A 101 -30.57 -10.90 -7.30
N GLN A 102 -30.36 -10.29 -8.45
CA GLN A 102 -29.35 -10.71 -9.41
C GLN A 102 -27.91 -10.66 -8.86
N TYR A 103 -27.67 -9.89 -7.81
CA TYR A 103 -26.35 -9.77 -7.16
C TYR A 103 -26.20 -10.73 -5.98
N GLU A 104 -27.25 -11.50 -5.63
CA GLU A 104 -27.20 -12.46 -4.54
C GLU A 104 -26.10 -13.49 -4.76
N GLY A 105 -25.36 -13.81 -3.70
CA GLY A 105 -24.23 -14.73 -3.75
C GLY A 105 -22.97 -14.20 -4.46
N THR A 106 -23.04 -13.01 -5.06
CA THR A 106 -21.85 -12.37 -5.64
C THR A 106 -21.10 -11.57 -4.57
N ARG A 107 -19.82 -11.24 -4.86
CA ARG A 107 -19.03 -10.35 -4.02
C ARG A 107 -19.69 -8.97 -3.87
N LEU A 108 -20.20 -8.41 -4.98
CA LEU A 108 -20.91 -7.13 -4.96
C LEU A 108 -22.14 -7.21 -4.05
N GLY A 109 -22.91 -8.30 -4.12
CA GLY A 109 -24.05 -8.54 -3.23
C GLY A 109 -23.63 -8.62 -1.76
N ARG A 110 -22.53 -9.29 -1.43
CA ARG A 110 -22.02 -9.31 -0.05
C ARG A 110 -21.71 -7.91 0.47
N GLN A 111 -21.13 -7.04 -0.36
CA GLN A 111 -20.81 -5.66 -0.02
C GLN A 111 -22.07 -4.78 0.04
N GLU A 112 -22.90 -4.78 -1.01
CA GLU A 112 -24.02 -3.85 -1.19
C GLU A 112 -25.30 -4.31 -0.46
N LEU A 113 -25.58 -5.63 -0.44
CA LEU A 113 -26.79 -6.16 0.18
C LEU A 113 -26.60 -6.51 1.65
N TYR A 114 -25.42 -7.00 2.03
CA TYR A 114 -25.15 -7.45 3.39
C TYR A 114 -24.22 -6.51 4.18
N ALA A 115 -23.76 -5.43 3.58
CA ALA A 115 -22.81 -4.47 4.17
C ALA A 115 -21.56 -5.17 4.76
N GLU A 116 -21.10 -6.23 4.11
CA GLU A 116 -19.89 -6.92 4.52
C GLU A 116 -18.65 -6.09 4.17
N ILE A 117 -17.74 -5.95 5.13
CA ILE A 117 -16.42 -5.38 4.87
C ILE A 117 -15.56 -6.50 4.29
N LEU A 118 -15.36 -6.44 2.99
CA LEU A 118 -14.53 -7.41 2.28
C LEU A 118 -13.06 -7.00 2.41
N ASP A 119 -12.19 -7.95 2.69
CA ASP A 119 -10.78 -7.66 2.91
C ASP A 119 -9.99 -7.47 1.61
N GLU A 120 -10.57 -7.85 0.48
CA GLU A 120 -9.87 -7.89 -0.81
C GLU A 120 -10.72 -7.31 -1.94
N ALA A 121 -10.09 -6.77 -2.97
CA ALA A 121 -10.77 -6.34 -4.20
C ALA A 121 -11.21 -7.53 -5.07
N ALA A 122 -12.21 -7.32 -5.92
CA ALA A 122 -12.66 -8.35 -6.85
C ALA A 122 -11.55 -8.69 -7.86
N GLY A 123 -11.12 -9.95 -7.88
CA GLY A 123 -10.03 -10.39 -8.77
C GLY A 123 -8.65 -9.87 -8.39
N ALA A 124 -8.48 -9.37 -7.17
CA ALA A 124 -7.14 -9.07 -6.65
C ALA A 124 -6.25 -10.31 -6.71
N LEU A 125 -5.00 -10.10 -7.11
CA LEU A 125 -4.02 -11.18 -7.18
C LEU A 125 -3.48 -11.58 -5.80
N TRP A 126 -3.56 -10.69 -4.83
CA TRP A 126 -3.14 -10.93 -3.45
C TRP A 126 -4.34 -10.86 -2.51
N ASN A 127 -4.35 -11.71 -1.53
CA ASN A 127 -5.30 -11.70 -0.43
C ASN A 127 -4.59 -11.40 0.89
N ARG A 128 -5.36 -11.02 1.90
CA ARG A 128 -4.79 -10.64 3.21
C ARG A 128 -3.97 -11.79 3.83
N LYS A 129 -4.47 -13.03 3.69
CA LYS A 129 -3.75 -14.19 4.19
C LYS A 129 -2.36 -14.35 3.56
N MET A 130 -2.23 -14.14 2.24
CA MET A 130 -0.92 -14.20 1.57
C MET A 130 0.04 -13.14 2.12
N ILE A 131 -0.47 -11.93 2.44
CA ILE A 131 0.31 -10.86 3.03
C ILE A 131 0.74 -11.20 4.46
N ASP A 132 -0.19 -11.71 5.28
CA ASP A 132 0.10 -12.13 6.66
C ASP A 132 1.14 -13.27 6.68
N ASP A 133 1.02 -14.26 5.80
CA ASP A 133 1.98 -15.37 5.65
C ASP A 133 3.37 -14.88 5.12
N ALA A 134 3.41 -13.73 4.46
CA ALA A 134 4.64 -13.12 3.96
C ALA A 134 5.36 -12.25 5.00
N GLN A 135 4.73 -11.91 6.12
CA GLN A 135 5.36 -11.09 7.16
C GLN A 135 6.64 -11.73 7.69
N PHE A 136 7.67 -10.92 7.87
CA PHE A 136 8.98 -11.35 8.31
C PHE A 136 9.52 -10.40 9.37
N ASP A 137 9.95 -10.96 10.48
CA ASP A 137 10.65 -10.24 11.54
C ASP A 137 12.16 -10.26 11.29
N LEU A 138 12.81 -9.11 11.49
CA LEU A 138 14.26 -9.03 11.37
C LEU A 138 14.94 -9.98 12.38
N PRO A 139 15.98 -10.72 11.96
CA PRO A 139 16.77 -11.53 12.87
C PRO A 139 17.39 -10.68 13.98
N GLU A 140 17.51 -11.24 15.19
CA GLU A 140 18.04 -10.53 16.36
C GLU A 140 19.44 -9.96 16.14
N ASP A 141 20.27 -10.65 15.38
CA ASP A 141 21.64 -10.22 15.05
C ASP A 141 21.71 -9.11 14.00
N CYS A 142 20.56 -8.69 13.45
CA CYS A 142 20.42 -7.51 12.59
C CYS A 142 19.80 -6.31 13.32
N ILE A 143 19.37 -6.48 14.57
CA ILE A 143 18.72 -5.41 15.32
C ILE A 143 19.75 -4.38 15.77
N VAL A 144 19.64 -3.18 15.25
CA VAL A 144 20.41 -2.00 15.64
C VAL A 144 19.58 -1.18 16.61
N LYS A 145 20.17 -0.77 17.72
CA LYS A 145 19.53 0.10 18.70
C LYS A 145 20.11 1.49 18.62
N ASP A 146 19.31 2.48 18.97
CA ASP A 146 19.74 3.87 19.09
C ASP A 146 20.73 4.06 20.25
N GLU A 147 21.25 5.26 20.41
CA GLU A 147 22.24 5.59 21.44
C GLU A 147 21.77 5.30 22.88
N ASP A 148 20.45 5.24 23.11
CA ASP A 148 19.86 4.85 24.39
C ASP A 148 20.01 3.35 24.72
N GLY A 149 20.39 2.54 23.73
CA GLY A 149 20.52 1.08 23.87
C GLY A 149 19.19 0.33 24.07
N ILE A 150 18.06 1.01 23.98
CA ILE A 150 16.71 0.49 24.24
C ILE A 150 15.86 0.54 22.96
N THR A 151 15.81 1.70 22.30
CA THR A 151 14.99 1.94 21.12
C THR A 151 15.58 1.24 19.89
N VAL A 152 14.76 0.50 19.17
CA VAL A 152 15.19 -0.18 17.93
C VAL A 152 15.17 0.82 16.78
N ASN A 153 16.31 0.97 16.14
CA ASN A 153 16.44 1.73 14.91
C ASN A 153 16.12 0.83 13.70
N PHE A 154 14.87 0.86 13.25
CA PHE A 154 14.41 -0.01 12.16
C PHE A 154 15.12 0.27 10.84
N ASP A 155 15.46 1.53 10.53
CA ASP A 155 16.15 1.88 9.29
C ASP A 155 17.56 1.30 9.26
N ALA A 156 18.29 1.43 10.36
CA ALA A 156 19.61 0.83 10.49
C ALA A 156 19.54 -0.70 10.49
N SER A 157 18.53 -1.28 11.16
CA SER A 157 18.33 -2.74 11.23
C SER A 157 18.02 -3.34 9.86
N ARG A 158 17.19 -2.67 9.05
CA ARG A 158 16.89 -3.12 7.67
C ARG A 158 18.14 -3.11 6.80
N LYS A 159 18.96 -2.08 6.93
CA LYS A 159 20.24 -1.96 6.20
C LYS A 159 21.24 -3.04 6.64
N GLU A 160 21.28 -3.35 7.93
CA GLU A 160 22.13 -4.43 8.44
C GLU A 160 21.66 -5.80 7.92
N PHE A 161 20.36 -6.04 7.87
CA PHE A 161 19.81 -7.25 7.25
C PHE A 161 20.13 -7.34 5.75
N ALA A 162 20.06 -6.23 5.03
CA ALA A 162 20.36 -6.18 3.60
C ALA A 162 21.77 -6.70 3.28
N LYS A 163 22.76 -6.50 4.16
CA LYS A 163 24.13 -7.01 3.99
C LYS A 163 24.24 -8.53 3.98
N LYS A 164 23.24 -9.24 4.54
CA LYS A 164 23.16 -10.70 4.52
C LYS A 164 22.59 -11.26 3.23
N LEU A 165 21.99 -10.42 2.41
CA LEU A 165 21.39 -10.80 1.15
C LEU A 165 22.47 -10.90 0.07
N ILE A 166 22.32 -11.85 -0.84
CA ILE A 166 23.30 -12.07 -1.91
C ILE A 166 23.14 -11.09 -3.06
N LYS A 167 21.99 -10.42 -3.13
CA LYS A 167 21.72 -9.35 -4.08
C LYS A 167 20.65 -8.43 -3.54
N VAL A 168 20.84 -7.13 -3.71
CA VAL A 168 19.87 -6.08 -3.39
C VAL A 168 19.65 -5.19 -4.61
N VAL A 169 18.39 -4.82 -4.87
CA VAL A 169 18.03 -3.93 -5.98
C VAL A 169 17.12 -2.81 -5.48
N VAL A 170 17.26 -1.65 -6.09
CA VAL A 170 16.31 -0.55 -5.98
C VAL A 170 15.51 -0.50 -7.27
N SER A 171 14.20 -0.68 -7.20
CA SER A 171 13.33 -0.55 -8.37
C SER A 171 12.66 0.80 -8.39
N VAL A 172 12.49 1.37 -9.58
CA VAL A 172 11.87 2.68 -9.78
C VAL A 172 10.85 2.59 -10.90
N ASP A 173 9.63 2.99 -10.60
CA ASP A 173 8.55 3.22 -11.58
C ASP A 173 8.20 4.72 -11.55
N PRO A 174 8.83 5.55 -12.42
CA PRO A 174 8.66 6.99 -12.36
C PRO A 174 7.28 7.41 -12.89
N ALA A 175 6.62 8.36 -12.20
CA ALA A 175 5.42 9.00 -12.72
C ALA A 175 5.70 9.71 -14.06
N ILE A 176 4.72 9.65 -14.98
CA ILE A 176 4.85 10.26 -16.33
C ILE A 176 4.61 11.77 -16.28
N THR A 177 3.82 12.23 -15.31
CA THR A 177 3.42 13.65 -15.17
C THR A 177 3.89 14.21 -13.84
N SER A 178 4.18 15.53 -13.82
CA SER A 178 4.71 16.25 -12.67
C SER A 178 3.73 17.23 -12.02
N ASN A 179 2.42 16.98 -12.13
CA ASN A 179 1.38 17.87 -11.57
C ASN A 179 1.03 17.44 -10.14
N GLU A 180 0.44 18.34 -9.34
CA GLU A 180 -0.06 18.03 -7.98
C GLU A 180 -1.07 16.87 -7.94
N GLU A 181 -1.69 16.53 -9.07
CA GLU A 181 -2.59 15.38 -9.28
C GLU A 181 -1.88 14.18 -9.93
N SER A 182 -0.55 14.20 -10.07
CA SER A 182 0.20 13.13 -10.74
C SER A 182 0.18 11.82 -9.94
N ASP A 183 0.36 10.71 -10.67
CA ASP A 183 0.63 9.40 -10.08
C ASP A 183 1.86 9.45 -9.17
N LEU A 184 1.97 8.52 -8.24
CA LEU A 184 3.14 8.39 -7.38
C LEU A 184 4.34 7.88 -8.21
N THR A 185 5.54 8.25 -7.81
CA THR A 185 6.75 7.55 -8.27
C THR A 185 7.00 6.37 -7.36
N GLY A 186 6.84 5.15 -7.87
CA GLY A 186 7.12 3.93 -7.14
C GLY A 186 8.62 3.75 -6.93
N ILE A 187 9.07 3.64 -5.68
CA ILE A 187 10.46 3.31 -5.34
C ILE A 187 10.48 2.23 -4.27
N MET A 188 11.07 1.07 -4.62
CA MET A 188 11.10 -0.10 -3.75
C MET A 188 12.51 -0.64 -3.60
N VAL A 189 12.90 -1.00 -2.38
CA VAL A 189 14.13 -1.75 -2.12
C VAL A 189 13.78 -3.19 -1.82
N ALA A 190 14.41 -4.11 -2.53
CA ALA A 190 14.23 -5.54 -2.30
C ALA A 190 15.53 -6.30 -2.48
N GLY A 191 15.66 -7.43 -1.81
CA GLY A 191 16.82 -8.28 -1.93
C GLY A 191 16.48 -9.76 -1.93
N ILE A 192 17.44 -10.63 -2.18
CA ILE A 192 17.28 -12.07 -2.23
C ILE A 192 18.37 -12.76 -1.40
N ASP A 193 17.97 -13.80 -0.65
CA ASP A 193 18.90 -14.64 0.12
C ASP A 193 19.47 -15.79 -0.73
N ILE A 194 20.41 -16.52 -0.14
CA ILE A 194 21.04 -17.70 -0.78
C ILE A 194 20.05 -18.85 -1.04
N ASN A 195 18.92 -18.88 -0.34
CA ASN A 195 17.88 -19.91 -0.49
C ASN A 195 16.85 -19.57 -1.56
N GLY A 196 17.01 -18.42 -2.24
CA GLY A 196 16.10 -17.95 -3.26
C GLY A 196 14.77 -17.40 -2.70
N ASN A 197 14.78 -16.85 -1.49
CA ASN A 197 13.66 -16.08 -0.95
C ASN A 197 13.96 -14.59 -1.13
N ALA A 198 12.99 -13.85 -1.63
CA ALA A 198 13.08 -12.41 -1.78
C ALA A 198 12.45 -11.70 -0.57
N TYR A 199 12.98 -10.54 -0.25
CA TYR A 199 12.55 -9.70 0.87
C TYR A 199 12.28 -8.28 0.38
N ILE A 200 11.09 -7.77 0.62
CA ILE A 200 10.79 -6.36 0.45
C ILE A 200 11.29 -5.63 1.70
N LEU A 201 12.27 -4.75 1.51
CA LEU A 201 12.98 -4.10 2.61
C LEU A 201 12.42 -2.72 2.93
N GLU A 202 12.14 -1.91 1.89
CA GLU A 202 11.65 -0.54 2.05
C GLU A 202 10.76 -0.14 0.90
N ASP A 203 9.66 0.51 1.22
CA ASP A 203 8.81 1.26 0.30
C ASP A 203 9.05 2.76 0.51
N SER A 204 9.67 3.39 -0.45
CA SER A 204 9.94 4.83 -0.50
C SER A 204 9.14 5.52 -1.59
N THR A 205 8.00 4.96 -1.95
CA THR A 205 7.07 5.52 -2.93
C THR A 205 6.41 6.79 -2.39
N ASP A 206 6.45 7.86 -3.17
CA ASP A 206 5.83 9.13 -2.83
C ASP A 206 5.58 9.97 -4.09
N ARG A 207 4.96 11.14 -3.92
CA ARG A 207 4.88 12.17 -4.97
C ARG A 207 6.20 12.91 -5.04
N TYR A 208 6.98 12.62 -6.05
CA TYR A 208 8.26 13.27 -6.30
C TYR A 208 8.21 14.15 -7.54
N MET A 209 8.78 15.33 -7.43
CA MET A 209 9.15 16.10 -8.62
C MET A 209 10.30 15.37 -9.36
N PRO A 210 10.45 15.58 -10.69
CA PRO A 210 11.48 14.90 -11.47
C PRO A 210 12.90 14.98 -10.88
N GLU A 211 13.25 16.11 -10.27
CA GLU A 211 14.53 16.36 -9.63
C GLU A 211 14.70 15.69 -8.26
N GLN A 212 13.65 15.09 -7.67
CA GLN A 212 13.66 14.53 -6.32
C GLN A 212 13.77 13.01 -6.31
N TRP A 213 13.09 12.31 -7.21
CA TRP A 213 13.03 10.85 -7.19
C TRP A 213 14.39 10.21 -7.52
N ALA A 214 15.17 10.79 -8.45
CA ALA A 214 16.46 10.23 -8.82
C ALA A 214 17.50 10.34 -7.69
N PRO A 215 17.68 11.49 -7.00
CA PRO A 215 18.50 11.55 -5.80
C PRO A 215 18.02 10.59 -4.70
N LYS A 216 16.71 10.41 -4.50
CA LYS A 216 16.18 9.46 -3.54
C LYS A 216 16.55 8.03 -3.90
N ALA A 217 16.39 7.61 -5.16
CA ALA A 217 16.76 6.28 -5.63
C ALA A 217 18.27 6.01 -5.50
N ILE A 218 19.12 6.98 -5.86
CA ILE A 218 20.59 6.89 -5.69
C ILE A 218 20.96 6.80 -4.22
N ARG A 219 20.32 7.58 -3.35
CA ARG A 219 20.55 7.50 -1.92
C ARG A 219 20.22 6.11 -1.38
N LEU A 220 19.06 5.54 -1.74
CA LEU A 220 18.71 4.18 -1.34
C LEU A 220 19.68 3.14 -1.87
N TYR A 221 20.14 3.30 -3.13
CA TYR A 221 21.16 2.43 -3.71
C TYR A 221 22.43 2.43 -2.84
N ASN A 222 22.91 3.59 -2.40
CA ASN A 222 24.09 3.71 -1.55
C ASN A 222 23.81 3.20 -0.12
N ASP A 223 22.68 3.58 0.47
CA ASP A 223 22.32 3.24 1.85
C ASP A 223 22.16 1.73 2.07
N TYR A 224 21.65 1.01 1.07
CA TYR A 224 21.46 -0.45 1.11
C TYR A 224 22.61 -1.23 0.45
N GLU A 225 23.67 -0.55 0.00
CA GLU A 225 24.77 -1.16 -0.77
C GLU A 225 24.22 -2.04 -1.91
N ALA A 226 23.19 -1.52 -2.61
CA ALA A 226 22.47 -2.27 -3.64
C ALA A 226 23.37 -2.59 -4.84
N ASP A 227 23.06 -3.65 -5.58
CA ASP A 227 23.83 -4.09 -6.75
C ASP A 227 23.47 -3.32 -8.02
N LEU A 228 22.20 -2.88 -8.13
CA LEU A 228 21.75 -2.09 -9.29
C LEU A 228 20.42 -1.39 -9.02
N ILE A 229 20.14 -0.38 -9.84
CA ILE A 229 18.80 0.21 -9.97
C ILE A 229 18.09 -0.42 -11.16
N VAL A 230 16.86 -0.90 -10.94
CA VAL A 230 15.93 -1.38 -11.96
C VAL A 230 14.91 -0.29 -12.23
N ALA A 231 14.88 0.30 -13.41
CA ALA A 231 13.97 1.39 -13.71
C ALA A 231 13.07 1.07 -14.91
N GLU A 232 11.76 1.35 -14.79
CA GLU A 232 10.84 1.18 -15.91
C GLU A 232 11.10 2.26 -16.96
N ARG A 233 11.09 1.82 -18.23
CA ARG A 233 11.20 2.68 -19.39
C ARG A 233 9.83 3.16 -19.80
N ASN A 234 9.43 4.37 -19.40
CA ASN A 234 8.21 5.02 -19.83
C ASN A 234 8.34 5.60 -21.25
N GLN A 235 7.25 6.21 -21.77
CA GLN A 235 7.20 6.76 -23.14
C GLN A 235 8.31 7.80 -23.44
N GLY A 236 8.97 8.37 -22.44
CA GLY A 236 10.15 9.22 -22.54
C GLY A 236 11.50 8.49 -22.70
N GLY A 237 11.50 7.18 -22.76
CA GLY A 237 12.61 6.27 -23.10
C GLY A 237 13.93 6.47 -22.34
N ASP A 238 14.76 7.36 -22.82
CA ASP A 238 16.09 7.57 -22.26
C ASP A 238 16.11 8.60 -21.11
N MET A 239 14.99 9.32 -20.87
CA MET A 239 14.93 10.37 -19.85
C MET A 239 15.16 9.82 -18.43
N VAL A 240 14.53 8.68 -18.09
CA VAL A 240 14.69 8.05 -16.77
C VAL A 240 16.15 7.68 -16.50
N ARG A 241 16.80 7.05 -17.47
CA ARG A 241 18.24 6.73 -17.37
C ARG A 241 19.09 7.98 -17.29
N SER A 242 18.80 8.98 -18.12
CA SER A 242 19.51 10.24 -18.14
C SER A 242 19.41 10.98 -16.81
N THR A 243 18.22 11.03 -16.22
CA THR A 243 17.98 11.67 -14.93
C THR A 243 18.80 11.00 -13.81
N LEU A 244 18.77 9.66 -13.74
CA LEU A 244 19.60 8.92 -12.78
C LEU A 244 21.09 9.20 -12.97
N ARG A 245 21.58 9.18 -14.21
CA ARG A 245 23.00 9.44 -14.53
C ARG A 245 23.44 10.88 -14.28
N THR A 246 22.52 11.83 -14.31
CA THR A 246 22.83 13.22 -13.94
C THR A 246 23.16 13.34 -12.44
N VAL A 247 22.59 12.44 -11.62
CA VAL A 247 22.89 12.41 -10.17
C VAL A 247 24.17 11.61 -9.91
N ASP A 248 24.28 10.42 -10.51
CA ASP A 248 25.46 9.55 -10.40
C ASP A 248 25.58 8.67 -11.64
N ASP A 249 26.66 8.83 -12.42
CA ASP A 249 26.88 8.09 -13.66
C ASP A 249 27.53 6.72 -13.46
N THR A 250 28.00 6.44 -12.24
CA THR A 250 28.70 5.18 -11.89
C THR A 250 27.75 4.06 -11.49
N VAL A 251 26.50 4.39 -11.12
CA VAL A 251 25.52 3.42 -10.64
C VAL A 251 25.04 2.50 -11.77
N PRO A 252 25.08 1.17 -11.58
CA PRO A 252 24.52 0.23 -12.54
C PRO A 252 23.00 0.38 -12.68
N ILE A 253 22.53 0.67 -13.88
CA ILE A 253 21.10 0.88 -14.17
C ILE A 253 20.64 -0.16 -15.20
N LYS A 254 19.62 -0.94 -14.84
CA LYS A 254 18.91 -1.85 -15.73
C LYS A 254 17.57 -1.28 -16.11
N MET A 255 17.43 -0.86 -17.37
CA MET A 255 16.14 -0.44 -17.89
C MET A 255 15.26 -1.67 -18.20
N VAL A 256 14.02 -1.62 -17.74
CA VAL A 256 13.00 -2.64 -18.06
C VAL A 256 11.87 -1.98 -18.85
N HIS A 257 11.19 -2.79 -19.66
CA HIS A 257 10.10 -2.31 -20.50
C HIS A 257 8.85 -3.16 -20.29
N ALA A 258 7.71 -2.49 -20.10
CA ALA A 258 6.41 -3.14 -20.00
C ALA A 258 5.96 -3.66 -21.38
N SER A 259 6.33 -4.89 -21.72
CA SER A 259 5.87 -5.57 -22.93
C SER A 259 4.51 -6.26 -22.76
N ARG A 260 4.00 -6.34 -21.53
CA ARG A 260 2.72 -6.97 -21.17
C ARG A 260 1.96 -6.06 -20.23
N GLY A 261 0.62 -6.19 -20.18
CA GLY A 261 -0.22 -5.45 -19.22
C GLY A 261 0.15 -5.70 -17.76
N LYS A 262 -0.23 -4.82 -16.88
CA LYS A 262 0.08 -4.86 -15.44
C LYS A 262 -0.32 -6.20 -14.80
N TYR A 263 -1.51 -6.73 -15.11
CA TYR A 263 -1.96 -8.03 -14.64
C TYR A 263 -0.97 -9.16 -14.98
N ALA A 264 -0.62 -9.29 -16.26
CA ALA A 264 0.26 -10.37 -16.74
C ALA A 264 1.71 -10.27 -16.21
N ARG A 265 2.12 -9.09 -15.71
CA ARG A 265 3.41 -8.92 -15.02
C ARG A 265 3.30 -9.27 -13.55
N ALA A 266 2.18 -8.94 -12.91
CA ALA A 266 1.93 -9.13 -11.49
C ALA A 266 1.59 -10.59 -11.13
N GLU A 267 0.85 -11.31 -11.99
CA GLU A 267 0.41 -12.69 -11.76
C GLU A 267 1.55 -13.67 -11.41
N PRO A 268 2.69 -13.71 -12.13
CA PRO A 268 3.81 -14.58 -11.75
C PRO A 268 4.42 -14.21 -10.39
N VAL A 269 4.40 -12.93 -10.02
CA VAL A 269 4.88 -12.47 -8.70
C VAL A 269 3.92 -12.91 -7.60
N SER A 270 2.61 -12.78 -7.80
CA SER A 270 1.60 -13.29 -6.87
C SER A 270 1.78 -14.79 -6.60
N SER A 271 2.04 -15.58 -7.62
CA SER A 271 2.35 -17.02 -7.48
C SER A 271 3.61 -17.30 -6.65
N LEU A 272 4.58 -16.38 -6.59
CA LEU A 272 5.73 -16.49 -5.69
C LEU A 272 5.33 -16.28 -4.22
N TYR A 273 4.37 -15.39 -3.95
CA TYR A 273 3.81 -15.23 -2.60
C TYR A 273 3.09 -16.49 -2.12
N GLU A 274 2.23 -17.09 -2.97
CA GLU A 274 1.55 -18.36 -2.65
C GLU A 274 2.54 -19.46 -2.28
N ARG A 275 3.72 -19.46 -2.89
CA ARG A 275 4.80 -20.41 -2.60
C ARG A 275 5.70 -19.99 -1.43
N GLY A 276 5.40 -18.90 -0.73
CA GLY A 276 6.18 -18.38 0.39
C GLY A 276 7.58 -17.87 0.03
N LYS A 277 7.81 -17.54 -1.26
CA LYS A 277 9.11 -17.11 -1.79
C LYS A 277 9.37 -15.62 -1.65
N VAL A 278 8.36 -14.83 -1.29
CA VAL A 278 8.50 -13.40 -1.04
C VAL A 278 8.10 -13.10 0.40
N LYS A 279 8.90 -12.30 1.07
CA LYS A 279 8.70 -11.87 2.45
C LYS A 279 8.64 -10.35 2.54
N HIS A 280 7.85 -9.87 3.48
CA HIS A 280 7.72 -8.45 3.81
C HIS A 280 8.33 -8.16 5.16
N LEU A 281 9.19 -7.16 5.24
CA LEU A 281 9.49 -6.55 6.53
C LEU A 281 8.26 -5.79 7.03
N LYS A 282 8.07 -5.75 8.35
CA LYS A 282 6.99 -4.99 8.98
C LYS A 282 7.01 -3.52 8.53
N TYR A 283 5.83 -2.88 8.58
CA TYR A 283 5.60 -1.46 8.23
C TYR A 283 5.59 -1.13 6.74
N LEU A 284 5.14 -2.08 5.88
CA LEU A 284 4.87 -1.85 4.45
C LEU A 284 3.36 -1.69 4.18
N GLU A 285 2.64 -1.07 5.12
CA GLU A 285 1.17 -1.02 5.13
C GLU A 285 0.56 -0.44 3.85
N ASP A 286 1.16 0.61 3.29
CA ASP A 286 0.65 1.25 2.06
C ASP A 286 0.81 0.35 0.82
N LEU A 287 1.92 -0.37 0.71
CA LEU A 287 2.13 -1.37 -0.34
C LEU A 287 1.12 -2.52 -0.18
N GLU A 288 1.01 -3.06 1.02
CA GLU A 288 0.14 -4.20 1.33
C GLU A 288 -1.33 -3.88 1.08
N GLU A 289 -1.76 -2.67 1.44
CA GLU A 289 -3.10 -2.20 1.15
C GLU A 289 -3.34 -2.07 -0.36
N GLN A 290 -2.37 -1.52 -1.11
CA GLN A 290 -2.48 -1.43 -2.56
C GLN A 290 -2.55 -2.82 -3.21
N MET A 291 -1.80 -3.80 -2.70
CA MET A 291 -1.79 -5.18 -3.23
C MET A 291 -3.15 -5.86 -3.10
N VAL A 292 -3.83 -5.74 -1.95
CA VAL A 292 -5.13 -6.41 -1.71
C VAL A 292 -6.32 -5.63 -2.28
N THR A 293 -6.15 -4.33 -2.56
CA THR A 293 -7.22 -3.49 -3.10
C THR A 293 -7.11 -3.24 -4.60
N TRP A 294 -5.99 -3.58 -5.21
CA TRP A 294 -5.82 -3.40 -6.65
C TRP A 294 -6.70 -4.34 -7.46
N GLU A 295 -7.55 -3.76 -8.29
CA GLU A 295 -8.41 -4.47 -9.24
C GLU A 295 -7.79 -4.42 -10.64
N PRO A 296 -7.27 -5.51 -11.17
CA PRO A 296 -6.57 -5.53 -12.47
C PRO A 296 -7.41 -5.07 -13.66
N LEU A 297 -8.73 -5.20 -13.57
CA LEU A 297 -9.68 -4.90 -14.66
C LEU A 297 -10.57 -3.68 -14.39
N GLY A 298 -10.48 -3.05 -13.23
CA GLY A 298 -11.42 -2.00 -12.83
C GLY A 298 -10.86 -0.88 -11.98
N SER A 299 -9.59 -0.89 -11.60
CA SER A 299 -9.04 0.12 -10.70
C SER A 299 -8.93 1.49 -11.35
N ILE A 300 -9.40 2.51 -10.64
CA ILE A 300 -9.11 3.90 -10.92
C ILE A 300 -7.75 4.22 -10.31
N GLY A 301 -6.77 4.61 -11.13
CA GLY A 301 -5.42 4.98 -10.70
C GLY A 301 -4.35 3.94 -11.00
N SER A 302 -3.08 4.36 -10.90
CA SER A 302 -1.92 3.51 -11.13
C SER A 302 -1.51 2.83 -9.81
N PRO A 303 -1.22 1.52 -9.81
CA PRO A 303 -0.71 0.82 -8.63
C PRO A 303 0.83 0.98 -8.53
N ASP A 304 1.31 2.21 -8.36
CA ASP A 304 2.73 2.57 -8.51
C ASP A 304 3.66 1.84 -7.54
N ARG A 305 3.22 1.64 -6.28
CA ARG A 305 3.97 0.83 -5.28
C ARG A 305 4.08 -0.61 -5.72
N LEU A 306 2.94 -1.17 -6.16
CA LEU A 306 2.85 -2.54 -6.64
C LEU A 306 3.69 -2.75 -7.90
N ASP A 307 3.63 -1.82 -8.87
CA ASP A 307 4.44 -1.91 -10.10
C ASP A 307 5.95 -1.88 -9.78
N ALA A 308 6.39 -1.00 -8.89
CA ALA A 308 7.79 -0.97 -8.43
C ALA A 308 8.18 -2.30 -7.76
N MET A 309 7.34 -2.84 -6.86
CA MET A 309 7.57 -4.13 -6.22
C MET A 309 7.63 -5.28 -7.24
N VAL A 310 6.72 -5.31 -8.19
CA VAL A 310 6.68 -6.32 -9.26
C VAL A 310 7.97 -6.29 -10.10
N TRP A 311 8.50 -5.12 -10.41
CA TRP A 311 9.77 -4.99 -11.12
C TRP A 311 10.96 -5.49 -10.29
N ALA A 312 11.01 -5.19 -8.99
CA ALA A 312 12.05 -5.69 -8.09
C ALA A 312 12.05 -7.22 -8.04
N ILE A 313 10.91 -7.82 -7.72
CA ILE A 313 10.78 -9.29 -7.59
C ILE A 313 11.00 -9.99 -8.94
N THR A 314 10.48 -9.43 -10.03
CA THR A 314 10.75 -9.97 -11.37
C THR A 314 12.24 -10.00 -11.68
N ASN A 315 12.98 -8.96 -11.30
CA ASN A 315 14.43 -8.94 -11.49
C ASN A 315 15.16 -9.96 -10.63
N LEU A 316 14.75 -10.13 -9.38
CA LEU A 316 15.40 -11.01 -8.42
C LEU A 316 15.09 -12.50 -8.68
N LEU A 317 13.83 -12.85 -8.96
CA LEU A 317 13.38 -14.24 -8.99
C LEU A 317 12.98 -14.76 -10.37
N LEU A 318 12.47 -13.91 -11.27
CA LEU A 318 11.89 -14.38 -12.54
C LEU A 318 12.80 -14.20 -13.75
N LYS A 319 13.80 -13.32 -13.70
CA LYS A 319 14.74 -13.06 -14.80
C LYS A 319 16.17 -13.39 -14.41
N GLY A 320 16.52 -14.69 -14.46
CA GLY A 320 17.90 -15.09 -14.63
C GLY A 320 18.81 -15.00 -13.42
N TYR A 321 18.29 -15.15 -12.20
CA TYR A 321 19.12 -15.25 -10.99
C TYR A 321 20.13 -16.42 -11.05
N ALA A 322 19.84 -17.48 -11.81
CA ALA A 322 20.70 -18.66 -11.94
C ALA A 322 22.12 -18.38 -12.51
N GLN A 323 22.46 -17.14 -12.83
CA GLN A 323 23.75 -16.76 -13.43
C GLN A 323 24.49 -15.61 -12.71
N ALA A 324 24.11 -15.24 -11.48
CA ALA A 324 24.90 -14.29 -10.73
C ALA A 324 26.20 -14.96 -10.24
N PRO A 325 27.41 -14.40 -10.54
CA PRO A 325 28.62 -14.96 -9.99
C PRO A 325 28.60 -14.82 -8.47
N ILE A 326 28.95 -15.90 -7.77
CA ILE A 326 29.17 -15.91 -6.34
C ILE A 326 30.24 -14.85 -6.03
N LYS A 327 29.91 -13.80 -5.30
CA LYS A 327 30.91 -12.87 -4.74
C LYS A 327 31.75 -13.67 -3.73
N ILE A 328 32.89 -14.20 -4.16
CA ILE A 328 33.89 -14.75 -3.24
C ILE A 328 34.61 -13.55 -2.64
N SER A 329 34.27 -13.21 -1.40
CA SER A 329 35.04 -12.26 -0.62
C SER A 329 36.37 -12.94 -0.27
N TYR A 330 37.44 -12.58 -0.97
CA TYR A 330 38.79 -12.93 -0.57
C TYR A 330 39.09 -12.13 0.70
N GLY A 331 39.18 -12.85 1.84
CA GLY A 331 39.66 -12.27 3.08
C GLY A 331 41.04 -11.64 2.84
N LYS A 332 41.24 -10.45 3.39
CA LYS A 332 42.55 -9.78 3.37
C LYS A 332 43.62 -10.73 3.90
N THR A 333 44.59 -11.06 3.08
CA THR A 333 45.81 -11.75 3.50
C THR A 333 46.50 -10.86 4.52
N ILE A 334 46.58 -11.31 5.76
CA ILE A 334 47.43 -10.70 6.77
C ILE A 334 48.85 -11.16 6.43
N ASN A 335 49.67 -10.25 5.95
CA ASN A 335 51.11 -10.47 5.84
C ASN A 335 51.69 -10.32 7.24
N PHE A 336 52.35 -11.39 7.71
CA PHE A 336 53.24 -11.35 8.87
C PHE A 336 54.55 -10.67 8.58
#